data_f0cc550d265098fb5bad7a813531c7aa
#
_entry.id   f0cc550d265098fb5bad7a813531c7aa
#
_cell.length_a   1.000
_cell.length_b   1.000
_cell.length_c   1.000
_cell.angle_alpha   90.00
_cell.angle_beta   90.00
_cell.angle_gamma   90.00
#
_symmetry.space_group_name_H-M   'P 1'
#
loop_
_entity.id
_entity.type
_entity.pdbx_description
1 polymer ?
#
loop_
_entity_poly.entity_id
_entity_poly.type
_entity_poly.pdbx_seq_one_letter_code
_entity_poly.pdbx_strand_id
1 'polypeptide(L)'
;MLKSKRIIIFILILMLSTILFGCGDINLKSVTMINENGSGSIKLQILYDNVISSVIKKGIIEQEWAKENGYLFNKYSKNNMNVEEITYDFNDFKELEQKINLNGLATMTYSPKIGIEENTYTVDFKFNKSLIDQLIKDKTDTKTTETGEGIYNYIQNIEFSNEVKIPGNIVKSNATGDIDENTKEWTYKLIQIDENTTILFSYQLKNYMAPISIITTTN
;
A
#
# COMPACT_ATOMS: atom_id res chain seq x y z
N MET A 1 -17.87 11.99 -4.52
CA MET A 1 -16.92 11.95 -3.39
C MET A 1 -17.29 11.00 -2.23
N LEU A 2 -18.57 10.69 -1.99
CA LEU A 2 -18.97 9.75 -0.90
C LEU A 2 -18.75 8.26 -1.21
N LYS A 3 -18.68 7.86 -2.48
CA LYS A 3 -18.58 6.42 -2.88
C LYS A 3 -17.23 5.79 -2.55
N SER A 4 -16.11 6.52 -2.71
CA SER A 4 -14.76 6.00 -2.46
C SER A 4 -14.51 5.70 -0.98
N LYS A 5 -14.96 6.56 -0.06
CA LYS A 5 -14.83 6.32 1.40
C LYS A 5 -15.60 5.08 1.86
N ARG A 6 -16.75 4.81 1.24
CA ARG A 6 -17.59 3.64 1.60
C ARG A 6 -16.93 2.30 1.32
N ILE A 7 -15.96 2.26 0.45
CA ILE A 7 -15.44 1.01 -0.12
C ILE A 7 -14.19 0.51 0.58
N ILE A 8 -13.26 1.39 0.96
CA ILE A 8 -12.21 1.02 1.92
C ILE A 8 -12.88 0.60 3.24
N ILE A 9 -13.95 1.29 3.63
CA ILE A 9 -14.81 0.91 4.74
C ILE A 9 -15.44 -0.47 4.52
N PHE A 10 -15.87 -0.80 3.31
CA PHE A 10 -16.49 -2.10 3.02
C PHE A 10 -15.48 -3.25 3.06
N ILE A 11 -14.25 -3.04 2.56
CA ILE A 11 -13.16 -4.03 2.68
C ILE A 11 -12.82 -4.27 4.16
N LEU A 12 -12.72 -3.21 4.96
CA LEU A 12 -12.54 -3.33 6.41
C LEU A 12 -13.74 -3.98 7.12
N ILE A 13 -14.97 -3.69 6.69
CA ILE A 13 -16.19 -4.28 7.27
C ILE A 13 -16.28 -5.76 6.97
N LEU A 14 -15.95 -6.17 5.76
CA LEU A 14 -16.00 -7.58 5.39
C LEU A 14 -14.94 -8.38 6.14
N MET A 15 -13.74 -7.80 6.34
CA MET A 15 -12.73 -8.38 7.23
C MET A 15 -13.26 -8.61 8.65
N LEU A 16 -14.06 -7.70 9.17
CA LEU A 16 -14.59 -7.81 10.54
C LEU A 16 -15.64 -8.91 10.70
N SER A 17 -16.48 -9.11 9.69
CA SER A 17 -17.56 -10.13 9.80
C SER A 17 -17.03 -11.56 9.84
N THR A 18 -15.79 -11.79 9.40
CA THR A 18 -15.17 -13.12 9.34
C THR A 18 -14.47 -13.53 10.63
N ILE A 19 -14.14 -12.55 11.46
CA ILE A 19 -13.40 -12.73 12.72
C ILE A 19 -14.25 -13.41 13.80
N LEU A 20 -15.57 -13.39 13.67
CA LEU A 20 -16.50 -13.95 14.64
C LEU A 20 -16.46 -15.48 14.75
N PHE A 21 -15.76 -16.21 13.88
CA PHE A 21 -15.92 -17.66 13.75
C PHE A 21 -14.64 -18.51 13.79
N GLY A 22 -13.45 -17.96 14.08
CA GLY A 22 -12.28 -18.83 14.18
C GLY A 22 -10.92 -18.16 14.11
N CYS A 23 -9.91 -18.88 14.58
CA CYS A 23 -8.49 -18.53 14.45
C CYS A 23 -8.03 -18.69 12.99
N GLY A 24 -8.31 -17.72 12.13
CA GLY A 24 -7.79 -17.69 10.77
C GLY A 24 -6.78 -16.57 10.60
N ASP A 25 -5.84 -16.74 9.68
CA ASP A 25 -4.81 -15.73 9.37
C ASP A 25 -5.25 -14.81 8.24
N ILE A 26 -5.12 -13.49 8.45
CA ILE A 26 -5.26 -12.46 7.43
C ILE A 26 -4.02 -11.59 7.45
N ASN A 27 -3.44 -11.36 6.29
CA ASN A 27 -2.32 -10.45 6.08
C ASN A 27 -2.62 -9.47 4.95
N LEU A 28 -2.16 -8.25 5.11
CA LEU A 28 -2.25 -7.20 4.11
C LEU A 28 -0.87 -6.94 3.53
N LYS A 29 -0.76 -6.97 2.21
CA LYS A 29 0.50 -6.69 1.53
C LYS A 29 0.29 -5.63 0.46
N SER A 30 1.16 -4.62 0.46
CA SER A 30 1.30 -3.66 -0.63
C SER A 30 2.63 -3.89 -1.34
N VAL A 31 2.62 -3.89 -2.67
CA VAL A 31 3.85 -3.96 -3.48
C VAL A 31 3.82 -2.80 -4.46
N THR A 32 4.74 -1.87 -4.30
CA THR A 32 4.92 -0.74 -5.20
C THR A 32 6.12 -0.97 -6.10
N MET A 33 5.92 -0.88 -7.39
CA MET A 33 6.99 -0.95 -8.40
C MET A 33 7.10 0.40 -9.09
N ILE A 34 8.31 0.97 -9.09
CA ILE A 34 8.61 2.27 -9.69
C ILE A 34 9.53 2.06 -10.87
N ASN A 35 9.22 2.67 -12.00
CA ASN A 35 10.03 2.66 -13.21
C ASN A 35 10.94 3.90 -13.27
N GLU A 36 11.99 3.89 -14.11
CA GLU A 36 12.93 5.00 -14.29
C GLU A 36 12.26 6.31 -14.71
N ASN A 37 11.18 6.24 -15.47
CA ASN A 37 10.42 7.41 -15.90
C ASN A 37 9.43 7.95 -14.86
N GLY A 38 9.39 7.36 -13.64
CA GLY A 38 8.49 7.76 -12.56
C GLY A 38 7.07 7.17 -12.64
N SER A 39 6.76 6.41 -13.69
CA SER A 39 5.55 5.59 -13.74
C SER A 39 5.69 4.36 -12.86
N GLY A 40 4.62 3.64 -12.62
CA GLY A 40 4.69 2.42 -11.85
C GLY A 40 3.35 1.76 -11.59
N SER A 41 3.37 0.83 -10.66
CA SER A 41 2.16 0.15 -10.21
C SER A 41 2.16 -0.07 -8.70
N ILE A 42 0.97 -0.07 -8.11
CA ILE A 42 0.74 -0.52 -6.74
C ILE A 42 -0.18 -1.73 -6.79
N LYS A 43 0.24 -2.80 -6.15
CA LYS A 43 -0.58 -3.99 -5.88
C LYS A 43 -0.94 -4.02 -4.42
N LEU A 44 -2.22 -4.12 -4.12
CA LEU A 44 -2.72 -4.38 -2.78
C LEU A 44 -3.24 -5.79 -2.74
N GLN A 45 -2.71 -6.60 -1.83
CA GLN A 45 -3.05 -8.01 -1.65
C GLN A 45 -3.65 -8.22 -0.27
N ILE A 46 -4.73 -8.98 -0.23
CA ILE A 46 -5.29 -9.52 0.99
C ILE A 46 -5.05 -11.03 0.93
N LEU A 47 -4.27 -11.53 1.86
CA LEU A 47 -3.96 -12.95 2.00
C LEU A 47 -4.75 -13.50 3.17
N TYR A 48 -5.48 -14.57 2.97
CA TYR A 48 -6.27 -15.20 4.02
C TYR A 48 -6.33 -16.72 3.84
N ASP A 49 -6.44 -17.44 4.94
CA ASP A 49 -6.45 -18.89 4.95
C ASP A 49 -7.82 -19.50 4.56
N ASN A 50 -7.89 -20.84 4.58
CA ASN A 50 -9.12 -21.55 4.23
C ASN A 50 -10.21 -21.42 5.28
N VAL A 51 -9.87 -21.12 6.54
CA VAL A 51 -10.86 -20.92 7.61
C VAL A 51 -11.64 -19.64 7.30
N ILE A 52 -10.92 -18.56 7.03
CA ILE A 52 -11.52 -17.30 6.61
C ILE A 52 -12.29 -17.47 5.30
N SER A 53 -11.72 -18.19 4.32
CA SER A 53 -12.38 -18.47 3.03
C SER A 53 -13.71 -19.19 3.18
N SER A 54 -13.84 -20.09 4.16
CA SER A 54 -15.08 -20.83 4.39
C SER A 54 -16.24 -19.93 4.86
N VAL A 55 -15.91 -18.81 5.51
CA VAL A 55 -16.87 -17.83 6.02
C VAL A 55 -17.20 -16.79 4.95
N ILE A 56 -16.20 -16.36 4.17
CA ILE A 56 -16.34 -15.33 3.11
C ILE A 56 -16.70 -15.99 1.79
N LYS A 57 -17.97 -16.28 1.56
CA LYS A 57 -18.41 -16.98 0.34
C LYS A 57 -18.16 -16.21 -0.97
N LYS A 58 -18.11 -14.89 -0.94
CA LYS A 58 -17.98 -14.03 -2.14
C LYS A 58 -16.61 -13.39 -2.33
N GLY A 59 -15.68 -13.59 -1.40
CA GLY A 59 -14.42 -12.88 -1.35
C GLY A 59 -14.49 -11.57 -0.56
N ILE A 60 -13.33 -10.95 -0.35
CA ILE A 60 -13.17 -9.71 0.43
C ILE A 60 -13.29 -8.49 -0.48
N ILE A 61 -12.76 -8.59 -1.70
CA ILE A 61 -12.80 -7.52 -2.70
C ILE A 61 -13.89 -7.84 -3.72
N GLU A 62 -14.82 -6.90 -3.90
CA GLU A 62 -15.83 -7.03 -4.96
C GLU A 62 -15.22 -6.69 -6.32
N GLN A 63 -15.19 -7.66 -7.23
CA GLN A 63 -14.60 -7.52 -8.55
C GLN A 63 -15.22 -6.38 -9.38
N GLU A 64 -16.55 -6.23 -9.32
CA GLU A 64 -17.27 -5.15 -10.04
C GLU A 64 -16.83 -3.79 -9.53
N TRP A 65 -16.73 -3.65 -8.21
CA TRP A 65 -16.24 -2.42 -7.63
C TRP A 65 -14.80 -2.11 -8.04
N ALA A 66 -13.89 -3.09 -8.01
CA ALA A 66 -12.51 -2.88 -8.44
C ALA A 66 -12.47 -2.33 -9.88
N LYS A 67 -13.24 -2.93 -10.78
CA LYS A 67 -13.34 -2.51 -12.18
C LYS A 67 -13.92 -1.10 -12.32
N GLU A 68 -15.01 -0.76 -11.62
CA GLU A 68 -15.62 0.57 -11.67
C GLU A 68 -14.70 1.68 -11.16
N ASN A 69 -13.72 1.35 -10.30
CA ASN A 69 -12.74 2.29 -9.75
C ASN A 69 -11.39 2.27 -10.49
N GLY A 70 -11.31 1.56 -11.63
CA GLY A 70 -10.11 1.53 -12.47
C GLY A 70 -9.00 0.62 -11.96
N TYR A 71 -9.33 -0.35 -11.09
CA TYR A 71 -8.37 -1.36 -10.62
C TYR A 71 -8.46 -2.63 -11.45
N LEU A 72 -7.33 -3.26 -11.68
CA LEU A 72 -7.26 -4.64 -12.16
C LEU A 72 -7.44 -5.56 -10.95
N PHE A 73 -8.41 -6.48 -11.01
CA PHE A 73 -8.66 -7.44 -9.94
C PHE A 73 -8.17 -8.82 -10.32
N ASN A 74 -7.51 -9.50 -9.36
CA ASN A 74 -7.04 -10.87 -9.49
C ASN A 74 -7.38 -11.67 -8.23
N LYS A 75 -7.69 -12.96 -8.39
CA LYS A 75 -7.90 -13.89 -7.29
C LYS A 75 -7.22 -15.21 -7.59
N TYR A 76 -6.38 -15.67 -6.66
CA TYR A 76 -5.61 -16.91 -6.81
C TYR A 76 -5.24 -17.51 -5.45
N SER A 77 -4.62 -18.68 -5.45
CA SER A 77 -4.08 -19.30 -4.23
C SER A 77 -2.56 -19.38 -4.31
N LYS A 78 -1.90 -19.07 -3.21
CA LYS A 78 -0.44 -19.13 -3.06
C LYS A 78 -0.09 -19.60 -1.65
N ASN A 79 0.76 -20.64 -1.52
CA ASN A 79 1.23 -21.17 -0.23
C ASN A 79 0.06 -21.50 0.73
N ASN A 80 -0.98 -22.14 0.24
CA ASN A 80 -2.21 -22.48 0.99
C ASN A 80 -3.02 -21.28 1.49
N MET A 81 -2.70 -20.07 1.06
CA MET A 81 -3.48 -18.86 1.32
C MET A 81 -4.28 -18.48 0.08
N ASN A 82 -5.48 -18.00 0.27
CA ASN A 82 -6.24 -17.31 -0.77
C ASN A 82 -5.71 -15.88 -0.88
N VAL A 83 -5.53 -15.41 -2.09
CA VAL A 83 -5.04 -14.05 -2.37
C VAL A 83 -6.06 -13.33 -3.22
N GLU A 84 -6.52 -12.18 -2.76
CA GLU A 84 -7.26 -11.22 -3.56
C GLU A 84 -6.39 -9.99 -3.76
N GLU A 85 -6.19 -9.62 -5.01
CA GLU A 85 -5.25 -8.59 -5.43
C GLU A 85 -5.97 -7.55 -6.26
N ILE A 86 -5.71 -6.28 -5.97
CA ILE A 86 -6.02 -5.17 -6.87
C ILE A 86 -4.73 -4.48 -7.27
N THR A 87 -4.64 -4.11 -8.56
CA THR A 87 -3.51 -3.37 -9.11
C THR A 87 -3.98 -2.02 -9.63
N TYR A 88 -3.23 -0.98 -9.32
CA TYR A 88 -3.38 0.36 -9.85
C TYR A 88 -2.08 0.77 -10.54
N ASP A 89 -2.15 1.07 -11.82
CA ASP A 89 -1.03 1.62 -12.58
C ASP A 89 -1.11 3.14 -12.56
N PHE A 90 0.04 3.82 -12.37
CA PHE A 90 0.15 5.26 -12.39
C PHE A 90 1.21 5.71 -13.40
N ASN A 91 0.97 6.87 -14.02
CA ASN A 91 1.87 7.42 -15.04
C ASN A 91 3.02 8.21 -14.45
N ASP A 92 2.82 8.80 -13.27
CA ASP A 92 3.83 9.56 -12.53
C ASP A 92 3.50 9.64 -11.03
N PHE A 93 4.46 10.12 -10.25
CA PHE A 93 4.28 10.27 -8.79
C PHE A 93 3.23 11.29 -8.40
N LYS A 94 2.94 12.29 -9.23
CA LYS A 94 1.93 13.30 -8.94
C LYS A 94 0.52 12.68 -9.01
N GLU A 95 0.28 11.81 -9.99
CA GLU A 95 -0.95 11.04 -10.07
C GLU A 95 -1.11 10.13 -8.84
N LEU A 96 -0.03 9.43 -8.46
CA LEU A 96 -0.01 8.58 -7.28
C LEU A 96 -0.28 9.37 -6.00
N GLU A 97 0.40 10.49 -5.79
CA GLU A 97 0.20 11.39 -4.66
C GLU A 97 -1.25 11.84 -4.55
N GLN A 98 -1.85 12.29 -5.66
CA GLN A 98 -3.25 12.68 -5.70
C GLN A 98 -4.19 11.52 -5.34
N LYS A 99 -3.94 10.33 -5.87
CA LYS A 99 -4.76 9.15 -5.62
C LYS A 99 -4.72 8.72 -4.14
N ILE A 100 -3.56 8.73 -3.53
CA ILE A 100 -3.37 8.38 -2.12
C ILE A 100 -4.02 9.45 -1.22
N ASN A 101 -3.75 10.72 -1.47
CA ASN A 101 -4.23 11.82 -0.65
C ASN A 101 -5.77 11.97 -0.69
N LEU A 102 -6.41 11.60 -1.80
CA LEU A 102 -7.88 11.58 -1.92
C LEU A 102 -8.55 10.58 -0.96
N ASN A 103 -7.88 9.51 -0.60
CA ASN A 103 -8.44 8.48 0.28
C ASN A 103 -8.44 8.90 1.76
N GLY A 104 -7.54 9.79 2.15
CA GLY A 104 -7.43 10.35 3.50
C GLY A 104 -6.88 9.37 4.56
N LEU A 105 -6.68 8.09 4.24
CA LEU A 105 -6.07 7.11 5.16
C LEU A 105 -4.57 7.33 5.34
N ALA A 106 -3.97 7.97 4.38
CA ALA A 106 -2.58 8.38 4.41
C ALA A 106 -2.40 9.66 3.61
N THR A 107 -1.30 10.33 3.84
CA THR A 107 -0.80 11.41 2.99
C THR A 107 0.53 11.01 2.40
N MET A 108 0.71 11.23 1.11
CA MET A 108 1.96 11.04 0.40
C MET A 108 2.48 12.39 -0.03
N THR A 109 3.78 12.60 0.10
CA THR A 109 4.49 13.76 -0.43
C THR A 109 5.64 13.27 -1.31
N TYR A 110 5.72 13.80 -2.51
CA TYR A 110 6.79 13.52 -3.47
C TYR A 110 7.61 14.77 -3.72
N SER A 111 8.92 14.67 -3.53
CA SER A 111 9.85 15.79 -3.65
C SER A 111 11.03 15.43 -4.56
N PRO A 112 11.03 15.85 -5.83
CA PRO A 112 12.13 15.67 -6.74
C PRO A 112 13.20 16.77 -6.52
N LYS A 113 14.47 16.38 -6.47
CA LYS A 113 15.61 17.27 -6.55
C LYS A 113 16.40 16.95 -7.81
N ILE A 114 16.28 17.84 -8.78
CA ILE A 114 16.94 17.69 -10.07
C ILE A 114 18.39 18.17 -9.96
N GLY A 115 19.34 17.31 -10.29
CA GLY A 115 20.77 17.57 -10.34
C GLY A 115 21.32 17.51 -11.77
N ILE A 116 22.60 17.83 -11.93
CA ILE A 116 23.27 17.76 -13.24
C ILE A 116 23.58 16.30 -13.62
N GLU A 117 24.14 15.54 -12.68
CA GLU A 117 24.56 14.15 -12.91
C GLU A 117 23.50 13.15 -12.45
N GLU A 118 22.80 13.45 -11.37
CA GLU A 118 21.82 12.56 -10.75
C GLU A 118 20.62 13.35 -10.27
N ASN A 119 19.43 12.75 -10.42
CA ASN A 119 18.20 13.21 -9.83
C ASN A 119 17.94 12.43 -8.55
N THR A 120 17.61 13.13 -7.47
CA THR A 120 17.18 12.51 -6.21
C THR A 120 15.69 12.66 -6.06
N TYR A 121 15.02 11.58 -5.75
CA TYR A 121 13.57 11.53 -5.52
C TYR A 121 13.31 11.09 -4.08
N THR A 122 12.52 11.86 -3.36
CA THR A 122 12.12 11.54 -1.98
C THR A 122 10.63 11.33 -1.92
N VAL A 123 10.21 10.22 -1.33
CA VAL A 123 8.82 9.88 -1.06
C VAL A 123 8.65 9.75 0.44
N ASP A 124 7.70 10.48 1.00
CA ASP A 124 7.30 10.43 2.40
C ASP A 124 5.80 10.11 2.46
N PHE A 125 5.48 8.99 3.11
CA PHE A 125 4.14 8.48 3.26
C PHE A 125 3.80 8.40 4.73
N LYS A 126 2.75 9.13 5.18
CA LYS A 126 2.31 9.21 6.57
C LYS A 126 0.92 8.64 6.72
N PHE A 127 0.74 7.76 7.69
CA PHE A 127 -0.56 7.20 8.01
C PHE A 127 -1.43 8.19 8.79
N ASN A 128 -2.73 8.20 8.49
CA ASN A 128 -3.71 8.94 9.27
C ASN A 128 -4.27 8.03 10.38
N LYS A 129 -3.53 7.96 11.49
CA LYS A 129 -3.89 7.15 12.67
C LYS A 129 -5.32 7.40 13.15
N SER A 130 -5.70 8.66 13.26
CA SER A 130 -7.04 9.04 13.73
C SER A 130 -8.17 8.43 12.87
N LEU A 131 -8.00 8.45 11.55
CA LEU A 131 -8.97 7.86 10.64
C LEU A 131 -8.94 6.33 10.69
N ILE A 132 -7.75 5.72 10.83
CA ILE A 132 -7.61 4.27 10.98
C ILE A 132 -8.31 3.82 12.26
N ASP A 133 -8.07 4.49 13.40
CA ASP A 133 -8.70 4.17 14.68
C ASP A 133 -10.21 4.35 14.63
N GLN A 134 -10.69 5.41 14.01
CA GLN A 134 -12.12 5.64 13.84
C GLN A 134 -12.75 4.51 13.03
N LEU A 135 -12.11 4.08 11.94
CA LEU A 135 -12.59 2.96 11.12
C LEU A 135 -12.63 1.65 11.90
N ILE A 136 -11.62 1.39 12.75
CA ILE A 136 -11.59 0.22 13.63
C ILE A 136 -12.71 0.31 14.66
N LYS A 137 -12.84 1.44 15.35
CA LYS A 137 -13.83 1.67 16.40
C LYS A 137 -15.27 1.57 15.88
N ASP A 138 -15.59 2.22 14.77
CA ASP A 138 -16.94 2.20 14.18
C ASP A 138 -17.42 0.78 13.87
N LYS A 139 -16.49 -0.19 13.81
CA LYS A 139 -16.78 -1.59 13.52
C LYS A 139 -16.80 -2.49 14.76
N THR A 140 -16.10 -2.12 15.82
CA THR A 140 -16.05 -2.87 17.08
C THR A 140 -17.19 -2.49 18.03
N ASP A 141 -17.82 -1.33 17.85
CA ASP A 141 -18.96 -0.84 18.65
C ASP A 141 -20.30 -1.60 18.41
N THR A 142 -20.28 -2.70 17.66
CA THR A 142 -21.46 -3.57 17.55
C THR A 142 -21.71 -4.32 18.86
N LYS A 143 -22.63 -3.84 19.58
CA LYS A 143 -23.41 -4.16 20.78
C LYS A 143 -23.27 -5.52 21.52
N THR A 144 -22.17 -6.26 21.45
CA THR A 144 -21.93 -7.44 22.29
C THR A 144 -20.53 -7.38 22.88
N THR A 145 -20.45 -7.06 24.16
CA THR A 145 -19.24 -6.74 24.91
C THR A 145 -18.12 -7.80 24.87
N GLU A 146 -18.43 -9.08 24.85
CA GLU A 146 -17.43 -10.15 24.80
C GLU A 146 -16.88 -10.41 23.37
N THR A 147 -17.72 -10.26 22.36
CA THR A 147 -17.34 -10.46 20.96
C THR A 147 -16.52 -9.29 20.42
N GLY A 148 -16.78 -8.06 20.90
CA GLY A 148 -16.11 -6.84 20.48
C GLY A 148 -14.63 -6.81 20.87
N GLU A 149 -14.27 -7.26 22.06
CA GLU A 149 -12.87 -7.32 22.50
C GLU A 149 -12.03 -8.33 21.69
N GLY A 150 -12.62 -9.49 21.38
CA GLY A 150 -11.94 -10.50 20.55
C GLY A 150 -11.65 -9.98 19.14
N ILE A 151 -12.60 -9.29 18.52
CA ILE A 151 -12.44 -8.67 17.22
C ILE A 151 -11.38 -7.57 17.23
N TYR A 152 -11.43 -6.68 18.21
CA TYR A 152 -10.48 -5.60 18.37
C TYR A 152 -9.03 -6.13 18.50
N ASN A 153 -8.82 -7.13 19.37
CA ASN A 153 -7.51 -7.76 19.56
C ASN A 153 -7.01 -8.45 18.29
N TYR A 154 -7.89 -9.04 17.51
CA TYR A 154 -7.52 -9.68 16.25
C TYR A 154 -7.08 -8.64 15.21
N ILE A 155 -7.87 -7.57 15.00
CA ILE A 155 -7.54 -6.52 14.03
C ILE A 155 -6.22 -5.85 14.35
N GLN A 156 -5.93 -5.62 15.62
CA GLN A 156 -4.67 -5.02 16.05
C GLN A 156 -3.43 -5.85 15.66
N ASN A 157 -3.60 -7.17 15.55
CA ASN A 157 -2.52 -8.08 15.20
C ASN A 157 -2.39 -8.36 13.69
N ILE A 158 -3.28 -7.81 12.86
CA ILE A 158 -3.13 -7.92 11.40
C ILE A 158 -1.81 -7.28 11.00
N GLU A 159 -1.00 -8.05 10.26
CA GLU A 159 0.25 -7.57 9.70
C GLU A 159 -0.01 -6.86 8.38
N PHE A 160 0.56 -5.67 8.25
CA PHE A 160 0.63 -4.92 7.01
C PHE A 160 2.08 -4.86 6.57
N SER A 161 2.41 -5.45 5.44
CA SER A 161 3.71 -5.29 4.80
C SER A 161 3.61 -4.41 3.56
N ASN A 162 4.61 -3.55 3.37
CA ASN A 162 4.74 -2.70 2.19
C ASN A 162 6.11 -2.88 1.57
N GLU A 163 6.17 -3.47 0.40
CA GLU A 163 7.38 -3.61 -0.40
C GLU A 163 7.43 -2.49 -1.43
N VAL A 164 8.58 -1.83 -1.56
CA VAL A 164 8.82 -0.82 -2.60
C VAL A 164 10.05 -1.21 -3.40
N LYS A 165 9.85 -1.49 -4.68
CA LYS A 165 10.91 -1.74 -5.65
C LYS A 165 11.19 -0.48 -6.45
N ILE A 166 12.45 -0.06 -6.45
CA ILE A 166 12.93 1.22 -6.97
C ILE A 166 13.94 0.98 -8.10
N PRO A 167 13.94 1.79 -9.17
CA PRO A 167 14.80 1.57 -10.34
C PRO A 167 16.27 2.01 -10.14
N GLY A 168 16.59 2.67 -9.03
CA GLY A 168 17.91 3.28 -8.81
C GLY A 168 18.50 2.94 -7.45
N ASN A 169 19.55 3.67 -7.08
CA ASN A 169 20.22 3.50 -5.80
C ASN A 169 19.41 4.13 -4.67
N ILE A 170 19.13 3.37 -3.62
CA ILE A 170 18.48 3.88 -2.41
C ILE A 170 19.52 4.60 -1.56
N VAL A 171 19.34 5.91 -1.35
CA VAL A 171 20.25 6.75 -0.56
C VAL A 171 19.77 7.01 0.84
N LYS A 172 18.46 6.84 1.10
CA LYS A 172 17.85 6.98 2.42
C LYS A 172 16.60 6.12 2.51
N SER A 173 16.43 5.44 3.64
CA SER A 173 15.22 4.68 3.93
C SER A 173 15.06 4.53 5.44
N ASN A 174 13.80 4.46 5.91
CA ASN A 174 13.45 4.01 7.25
C ASN A 174 12.80 2.61 7.22
N ALA A 175 13.12 1.81 6.21
CA ALA A 175 12.60 0.45 6.06
C ALA A 175 12.93 -0.42 7.27
N THR A 176 12.06 -1.37 7.56
CA THR A 176 12.23 -2.38 8.62
C THR A 176 13.02 -3.59 8.13
N GLY A 177 13.11 -3.78 6.80
CA GLY A 177 13.84 -4.86 6.15
C GLY A 177 14.32 -4.50 4.75
N ASP A 178 15.32 -5.26 4.29
CA ASP A 178 15.85 -5.21 2.95
C ASP A 178 15.61 -6.57 2.27
N ILE A 179 14.91 -6.56 1.14
CA ILE A 179 14.69 -7.77 0.34
C ILE A 179 15.85 -7.96 -0.62
N ASP A 180 16.23 -6.89 -1.33
CA ASP A 180 17.39 -6.82 -2.21
C ASP A 180 17.92 -5.37 -2.28
N GLU A 181 18.92 -5.13 -3.14
CA GLU A 181 19.53 -3.80 -3.29
C GLU A 181 18.53 -2.70 -3.63
N ASN A 182 17.50 -3.04 -4.40
CA ASN A 182 16.53 -2.12 -4.97
C ASN A 182 15.13 -2.26 -4.37
N THR A 183 14.96 -3.17 -3.40
CA THR A 183 13.66 -3.46 -2.79
C THR A 183 13.74 -3.34 -1.28
N LYS A 184 12.95 -2.45 -0.71
CA LYS A 184 12.82 -2.22 0.73
C LYS A 184 11.45 -2.67 1.21
N GLU A 185 11.41 -3.12 2.46
CA GLU A 185 10.20 -3.59 3.11
C GLU A 185 9.94 -2.82 4.42
N TRP A 186 8.69 -2.47 4.63
CA TRP A 186 8.16 -1.93 5.88
C TRP A 186 7.08 -2.88 6.38
N THR A 187 7.26 -3.41 7.57
CA THR A 187 6.29 -4.32 8.19
C THR A 187 5.81 -3.74 9.51
N TYR A 188 4.49 -3.63 9.66
CA TYR A 188 3.83 -3.11 10.84
C TYR A 188 2.64 -3.99 11.22
N LYS A 189 2.39 -4.15 12.51
CA LYS A 189 1.04 -4.54 12.97
C LYS A 189 0.15 -3.29 12.99
N LEU A 190 -1.12 -3.43 12.74
CA LEU A 190 -2.04 -2.26 12.72
C LEU A 190 -2.02 -1.49 14.04
N ILE A 191 -1.84 -2.18 15.18
CA ILE A 191 -1.69 -1.53 16.50
C ILE A 191 -0.41 -0.67 16.62
N GLN A 192 0.62 -0.98 15.85
CA GLN A 192 1.90 -0.27 15.89
C GLN A 192 1.90 1.02 15.05
N ILE A 193 0.90 1.18 14.18
CA ILE A 193 0.75 2.37 13.37
C ILE A 193 0.29 3.52 14.26
N ASP A 194 1.11 4.54 14.37
CA ASP A 194 0.84 5.77 15.09
C ASP A 194 0.97 7.00 14.18
N GLU A 195 0.80 8.18 14.71
CA GLU A 195 0.92 9.46 13.98
C GLU A 195 2.34 9.76 13.48
N ASN A 196 3.36 9.06 14.04
CA ASN A 196 4.76 9.18 13.65
C ASN A 196 5.19 8.08 12.68
N THR A 197 4.33 7.08 12.45
CA THR A 197 4.63 5.98 11.55
C THR A 197 4.66 6.48 10.12
N THR A 198 5.82 6.38 9.48
CA THR A 198 6.04 6.83 8.11
C THR A 198 6.74 5.77 7.29
N ILE A 199 6.49 5.78 5.99
CA ILE A 199 7.28 5.08 4.98
C ILE A 199 8.06 6.16 4.24
N LEU A 200 9.36 6.22 4.48
CA LEU A 200 10.26 7.21 3.89
C LEU A 200 11.36 6.51 3.10
N PHE A 201 11.51 6.90 1.86
CA PHE A 201 12.67 6.52 1.06
C PHE A 201 13.10 7.63 0.10
N SER A 202 14.40 7.64 -0.21
CA SER A 202 14.96 8.48 -1.27
C SER A 202 15.83 7.63 -2.15
N TYR A 203 15.78 7.86 -3.45
CA TYR A 203 16.59 7.14 -4.42
C TYR A 203 17.14 8.09 -5.47
N GLN A 204 18.22 7.66 -6.14
CA GLN A 204 18.90 8.41 -7.18
C GLN A 204 18.83 7.69 -8.51
N LEU A 205 18.56 8.46 -9.56
CA LEU A 205 18.68 8.03 -10.94
C LEU A 205 19.74 8.89 -11.63
N LYS A 206 20.65 8.24 -12.36
CA LYS A 206 21.65 8.92 -13.19
C LYS A 206 20.98 9.64 -14.35
N ASN A 207 21.35 10.89 -14.55
CA ASN A 207 20.98 11.60 -15.75
C ASN A 207 21.88 11.14 -16.90
N TYR A 208 21.36 10.31 -17.77
CA TYR A 208 22.01 10.03 -19.05
C TYR A 208 21.82 11.25 -19.97
N MET A 209 22.59 12.33 -19.72
CA MET A 209 22.72 13.34 -20.75
C MET A 209 23.46 12.69 -21.93
N ALA A 210 22.83 12.65 -23.10
CA ALA A 210 23.56 12.35 -24.33
C ALA A 210 24.77 13.30 -24.40
N PRO A 211 25.96 12.81 -24.72
CA PRO A 211 27.13 13.66 -24.83
C PRO A 211 26.78 14.79 -25.81
N ILE A 212 26.84 16.04 -25.33
CA ILE A 212 26.72 17.20 -26.19
C ILE A 212 27.90 17.12 -27.14
N SER A 213 27.66 16.69 -28.38
CA SER A 213 28.65 16.76 -29.44
C SER A 213 28.90 18.25 -29.71
N ILE A 214 29.99 18.79 -29.12
CA ILE A 214 30.47 20.12 -29.44
C ILE A 214 30.96 20.03 -30.88
N ILE A 215 30.12 20.43 -31.83
CA ILE A 215 30.56 20.67 -33.21
C ILE A 215 31.39 21.93 -33.17
N THR A 216 32.69 21.77 -33.01
CA THR A 216 33.65 22.84 -33.28
C THR A 216 33.67 23.07 -34.79
N THR A 217 32.91 24.03 -35.27
CA THR A 217 33.12 24.60 -36.62
C THR A 217 34.39 25.41 -36.58
N THR A 218 35.47 24.80 -37.01
CA THR A 218 36.70 25.54 -37.41
C THR A 218 36.40 26.25 -38.71
N ASN A 219 36.35 27.58 -38.65
CA ASN A 219 36.42 28.47 -39.82
C ASN A 219 37.84 28.53 -40.35
#